data_d5553a7f04157915ac9e5921bba40c9b
#
_entry.id   d5553a7f04157915ac9e5921bba40c9b
#
_cell.length_a   1.000
_cell.length_b   1.000
_cell.length_c   1.000
_cell.angle_alpha   90.00
_cell.angle_beta   90.00
_cell.angle_gamma   90.00
#
_symmetry.space_group_name_H-M   'P 1'
#
loop_
_entity.id
_entity.type
_entity.pdbx_description
1 polymer ?
#
loop_
_entity_poly.entity_id
_entity_poly.type
_entity_poly.pdbx_seq_one_letter_code
_entity_poly.pdbx_strand_id
1 'polypeptide(L)'
;MVSEAKKKAQLKYDKMNTKQVILKLNSKTDADVIAKLETVGNKQGYLKDLIRGNLRNDSGILSLESIKLLVLPVAKRNALSSISLFGSYARDEADPESDVDLLIDGGNYRGLFGFMDLKEQFEKALGKKVDLISRASLEENKSESGLLFKRNVNREERVVYAK
;
A
#
# COMPACT_ATOMS: atom_id res chain seq x y z
N MET A 1 8.82 -20.19 39.62
CA MET A 1 8.43 -21.39 38.86
C MET A 1 6.94 -21.37 38.58
N VAL A 2 6.51 -21.53 37.34
CA VAL A 2 5.07 -21.61 37.01
C VAL A 2 4.58 -23.01 37.40
N SER A 3 3.51 -23.11 38.21
CA SER A 3 3.02 -24.39 38.71
C SER A 3 2.53 -25.29 37.57
N GLU A 4 2.69 -26.59 37.70
CA GLU A 4 2.29 -27.58 36.69
C GLU A 4 0.80 -27.50 36.32
N ALA A 5 -0.04 -27.15 37.30
CA ALA A 5 -1.46 -26.89 37.10
C ALA A 5 -1.73 -25.73 36.13
N LYS A 6 -0.96 -24.63 36.22
CA LYS A 6 -1.08 -23.49 35.28
C LYS A 6 -0.64 -23.86 33.87
N LYS A 7 0.42 -24.67 33.71
CA LYS A 7 0.86 -25.17 32.40
C LYS A 7 -0.20 -26.06 31.75
N LYS A 8 -0.83 -26.95 32.53
CA LYS A 8 -1.88 -27.87 32.04
C LYS A 8 -3.16 -27.11 31.64
N ALA A 9 -3.54 -26.09 32.42
CA ALA A 9 -4.66 -25.21 32.09
C ALA A 9 -4.40 -24.40 30.82
N GLN A 10 -3.18 -23.84 30.64
CA GLN A 10 -2.76 -23.11 29.46
C GLN A 10 -2.79 -24.01 28.21
N LEU A 11 -2.23 -25.22 28.28
CA LEU A 11 -2.26 -26.19 27.18
C LEU A 11 -3.67 -26.57 26.76
N LYS A 12 -4.59 -26.71 27.73
CA LYS A 12 -6.02 -27.00 27.46
C LYS A 12 -6.70 -25.81 26.78
N TYR A 13 -6.43 -24.57 27.26
CA TYR A 13 -6.94 -23.35 26.65
C TYR A 13 -6.43 -23.19 25.22
N ASP A 14 -5.14 -23.37 24.98
CA ASP A 14 -4.51 -23.21 23.68
C ASP A 14 -5.07 -24.23 22.69
N LYS A 15 -5.25 -25.50 23.09
CA LYS A 15 -5.82 -26.55 22.25
C LYS A 15 -7.26 -26.26 21.82
N MET A 16 -8.05 -25.61 22.67
CA MET A 16 -9.45 -25.31 22.40
C MET A 16 -9.66 -23.97 21.68
N ASN A 17 -8.79 -23.00 21.90
CA ASN A 17 -9.01 -21.60 21.51
C ASN A 17 -7.96 -21.05 20.54
N THR A 18 -6.91 -21.81 20.21
CA THR A 18 -5.87 -21.36 19.27
C THR A 18 -5.74 -22.28 18.08
N LYS A 19 -5.56 -21.70 16.91
CA LYS A 19 -5.19 -22.39 15.69
C LYS A 19 -3.81 -21.95 15.25
N GLN A 20 -2.90 -22.90 15.11
CA GLN A 20 -1.55 -22.61 14.65
C GLN A 20 -1.51 -22.57 13.12
N VAL A 21 -0.92 -21.53 12.55
CA VAL A 21 -0.62 -21.40 11.12
C VAL A 21 0.89 -21.29 10.97
N ILE A 22 1.48 -22.14 10.13
CA ILE A 22 2.92 -22.16 9.86
C ILE A 22 3.15 -21.52 8.51
N LEU A 23 3.93 -20.44 8.49
CA LEU A 23 4.41 -19.79 7.28
C LEU A 23 5.83 -20.31 6.97
N LYS A 24 5.97 -20.96 5.82
CA LYS A 24 7.28 -21.37 5.29
C LYS A 24 7.74 -20.35 4.26
N LEU A 25 8.91 -19.79 4.44
CA LEU A 25 9.53 -18.83 3.54
C LEU A 25 10.74 -19.45 2.86
N ASN A 26 10.85 -19.27 1.56
CA ASN A 26 12.00 -19.70 0.78
C ASN A 26 13.06 -18.58 0.77
N SER A 27 14.27 -18.88 1.20
CA SER A 27 15.35 -17.88 1.30
C SER A 27 15.74 -17.23 -0.03
N LYS A 28 15.43 -17.86 -1.18
CA LYS A 28 15.75 -17.33 -2.51
C LYS A 28 14.63 -16.47 -3.11
N THR A 29 13.35 -16.88 -2.91
CA THR A 29 12.20 -16.20 -3.52
C THR A 29 11.57 -15.18 -2.60
N ASP A 30 11.68 -15.34 -1.28
CA ASP A 30 11.00 -14.54 -0.26
C ASP A 30 12.00 -13.73 0.59
N ALA A 31 13.18 -13.41 0.01
CA ALA A 31 14.25 -12.69 0.71
C ALA A 31 13.81 -11.31 1.21
N ASP A 32 12.96 -10.63 0.48
CA ASP A 32 12.33 -9.35 0.84
C ASP A 32 11.39 -9.48 2.05
N VAL A 33 10.55 -10.53 2.06
CA VAL A 33 9.65 -10.84 3.18
C VAL A 33 10.44 -11.19 4.44
N ILE A 34 11.49 -12.02 4.30
CA ILE A 34 12.38 -12.40 5.39
C ILE A 34 13.05 -11.15 5.98
N ALA A 35 13.67 -10.32 5.13
CA ALA A 35 14.32 -9.08 5.57
C ALA A 35 13.34 -8.16 6.32
N LYS A 36 12.10 -8.03 5.82
CA LYS A 36 11.07 -7.24 6.51
C LYS A 36 10.71 -7.81 7.87
N LEU A 37 10.51 -9.12 7.96
CA LEU A 37 10.18 -9.78 9.23
C LEU A 37 11.32 -9.73 10.25
N GLU A 38 12.57 -9.62 9.83
CA GLU A 38 13.72 -9.46 10.73
C GLU A 38 13.75 -8.06 11.38
N THR A 39 13.24 -7.03 10.70
CA THR A 39 13.14 -5.68 11.27
C THR A 39 12.00 -5.51 12.27
N VAL A 40 11.10 -6.50 12.40
CA VAL A 40 9.90 -6.42 13.24
C VAL A 40 10.11 -7.18 14.55
N GLY A 41 10.00 -6.50 15.69
CA GLY A 41 10.14 -7.10 17.03
C GLY A 41 9.06 -8.15 17.34
N ASN A 42 7.80 -7.88 16.99
CA ASN A 42 6.67 -8.80 17.16
C ASN A 42 6.12 -9.25 15.81
N LYS A 43 6.75 -10.27 15.23
CA LYS A 43 6.39 -10.83 13.91
C LYS A 43 4.95 -11.33 13.87
N GLN A 44 4.48 -11.99 14.93
CA GLN A 44 3.12 -12.53 15.00
C GLN A 44 2.05 -11.42 15.06
N GLY A 45 2.29 -10.38 15.85
CA GLY A 45 1.42 -9.20 15.91
C GLY A 45 1.35 -8.52 14.54
N TYR A 46 2.50 -8.25 13.95
CA TYR A 46 2.62 -7.64 12.62
C TYR A 46 1.82 -8.39 11.54
N LEU A 47 1.99 -9.73 11.46
CA LEU A 47 1.25 -10.55 10.50
C LEU A 47 -0.27 -10.54 10.76
N LYS A 48 -0.69 -10.58 12.04
CA LYS A 48 -2.11 -10.49 12.38
C LYS A 48 -2.70 -9.14 11.99
N ASP A 49 -1.95 -8.06 12.15
CA ASP A 49 -2.42 -6.71 11.81
C ASP A 49 -2.50 -6.51 10.30
N LEU A 50 -1.55 -7.05 9.53
CA LEU A 50 -1.65 -7.11 8.07
C LEU A 50 -2.89 -7.88 7.60
N ILE A 51 -3.13 -9.07 8.18
CA ILE A 51 -4.30 -9.89 7.83
C ILE A 51 -5.59 -9.18 8.24
N ARG A 52 -5.65 -8.57 9.43
CA ARG A 52 -6.81 -7.79 9.87
C ARG A 52 -7.05 -6.56 9.01
N GLY A 53 -5.98 -5.90 8.57
CA GLY A 53 -6.04 -4.83 7.59
C GLY A 53 -6.74 -5.29 6.31
N ASN A 54 -6.33 -6.42 5.76
CA ASN A 54 -6.95 -7.01 4.58
C ASN A 54 -8.40 -7.48 4.83
N LEU A 55 -8.70 -8.10 5.99
CA LEU A 55 -10.05 -8.54 6.33
C LEU A 55 -11.04 -7.38 6.53
N ARG A 56 -10.56 -6.22 7.02
CA ARG A 56 -11.36 -5.00 7.09
C ARG A 56 -11.64 -4.39 5.71
N ASN A 57 -10.86 -4.79 4.71
CA ASN A 57 -10.98 -4.38 3.31
C ASN A 57 -11.71 -5.41 2.42
N ASP A 58 -12.51 -6.32 2.99
CA ASP A 58 -13.43 -7.21 2.24
C ASP A 58 -14.51 -6.38 1.49
N SER A 59 -14.54 -5.07 1.75
CA SER A 59 -15.30 -4.08 0.98
C SER A 59 -14.73 -3.79 -0.41
N GLY A 60 -13.60 -4.38 -0.82
CA GLY A 60 -12.90 -4.04 -2.08
C GLY A 60 -12.22 -2.66 -2.08
N ILE A 61 -12.16 -1.98 -0.93
CA ILE A 61 -11.52 -0.67 -0.76
C ILE A 61 -10.13 -0.87 -0.16
N LEU A 62 -9.10 -0.31 -0.78
CA LEU A 62 -7.74 -0.35 -0.25
C LEU A 62 -7.59 0.62 0.93
N SER A 63 -6.95 0.16 2.02
CA SER A 63 -6.56 1.08 3.08
C SER A 63 -5.35 1.93 2.66
N LEU A 64 -5.19 3.10 3.26
CA LEU A 64 -4.03 3.96 3.04
C LEU A 64 -2.70 3.21 3.26
N GLU A 65 -2.63 2.38 4.31
CA GLU A 65 -1.44 1.58 4.60
C GLU A 65 -1.18 0.49 3.55
N SER A 66 -2.24 -0.14 3.03
CA SER A 66 -2.12 -1.09 1.92
C SER A 66 -1.58 -0.41 0.66
N ILE A 67 -2.11 0.78 0.32
CA ILE A 67 -1.63 1.55 -0.82
C ILE A 67 -0.15 1.91 -0.66
N LYS A 68 0.27 2.42 0.50
CA LYS A 68 1.68 2.73 0.79
C LYS A 68 2.61 1.53 0.55
N LEU A 69 2.21 0.34 1.04
CA LEU A 69 2.99 -0.89 0.86
C LEU A 69 3.07 -1.32 -0.60
N LEU A 70 1.95 -1.25 -1.32
CA LEU A 70 1.85 -1.72 -2.70
C LEU A 70 2.54 -0.80 -3.71
N VAL A 71 2.52 0.53 -3.49
CA VAL A 71 3.19 1.47 -4.40
C VAL A 71 4.70 1.53 -4.20
N LEU A 72 5.21 1.16 -3.03
CA LEU A 72 6.63 1.27 -2.67
C LEU A 72 7.59 0.54 -3.63
N PRO A 73 7.36 -0.73 -4.02
CA PRO A 73 8.22 -1.42 -4.99
C PRO A 73 8.24 -0.75 -6.36
N VAL A 74 7.07 -0.27 -6.82
CA VAL A 74 6.93 0.44 -8.11
C VAL A 74 7.69 1.77 -8.06
N ALA A 75 7.53 2.55 -6.98
CA ALA A 75 8.23 3.81 -6.77
C ALA A 75 9.76 3.64 -6.83
N LYS A 76 10.29 2.66 -6.11
CA LYS A 76 11.72 2.38 -6.06
C LYS A 76 12.28 1.93 -7.41
N ARG A 77 11.59 1.03 -8.11
CA ARG A 77 12.00 0.50 -9.43
C ARG A 77 12.08 1.62 -10.47
N ASN A 78 11.15 2.54 -10.43
CA ASN A 78 11.04 3.65 -11.40
C ASN A 78 11.73 4.93 -10.92
N ALA A 79 12.45 4.90 -9.80
CA ALA A 79 13.17 6.03 -9.21
C ALA A 79 12.30 7.28 -9.01
N LEU A 80 11.04 7.10 -8.62
CA LEU A 80 10.14 8.21 -8.29
C LEU A 80 10.65 8.96 -7.06
N SER A 81 10.45 10.27 -7.03
CA SER A 81 10.78 11.14 -5.89
C SER A 81 9.66 11.12 -4.84
N SER A 82 8.41 11.19 -5.30
CA SER A 82 7.24 11.09 -4.43
C SER A 82 6.03 10.50 -5.14
N ILE A 83 5.09 9.99 -4.36
CA ILE A 83 3.75 9.59 -4.77
C ILE A 83 2.77 10.12 -3.74
N SER A 84 1.71 10.74 -4.21
CA SER A 84 0.61 11.21 -3.39
C SER A 84 -0.72 10.69 -3.92
N LEU A 85 -1.67 10.45 -3.02
CA LEU A 85 -3.07 10.23 -3.34
C LEU A 85 -3.80 11.56 -3.44
N PHE A 86 -4.80 11.62 -4.30
CA PHE A 86 -5.83 12.66 -4.31
C PHE A 86 -7.19 12.01 -4.58
N GLY A 87 -8.26 12.78 -4.75
CA GLY A 87 -9.58 12.24 -5.04
C GLY A 87 -10.20 11.45 -3.88
N SER A 88 -11.05 10.46 -4.20
CA SER A 88 -11.88 9.75 -3.22
C SER A 88 -11.07 9.03 -2.14
N TYR A 89 -9.98 8.38 -2.50
CA TYR A 89 -9.09 7.71 -1.54
C TYR A 89 -8.40 8.70 -0.58
N ALA A 90 -8.06 9.88 -1.06
CA ALA A 90 -7.45 10.90 -0.22
C ALA A 90 -8.45 11.52 0.77
N ARG A 91 -9.74 11.56 0.41
CA ARG A 91 -10.82 12.11 1.26
C ARG A 91 -11.49 11.07 2.16
N ASP A 92 -11.03 9.80 2.13
CA ASP A 92 -11.67 8.66 2.82
C ASP A 92 -13.13 8.39 2.36
N GLU A 93 -13.43 8.73 1.10
CA GLU A 93 -14.76 8.59 0.46
C GLU A 93 -14.78 7.48 -0.61
N ALA A 94 -13.69 6.69 -0.74
CA ALA A 94 -13.59 5.64 -1.74
C ALA A 94 -14.62 4.53 -1.50
N ASP A 95 -15.15 3.99 -2.59
CA ASP A 95 -15.98 2.80 -2.64
C ASP A 95 -15.29 1.64 -3.39
N PRO A 96 -15.91 0.43 -3.47
CA PRO A 96 -15.30 -0.71 -4.16
C PRO A 96 -14.99 -0.48 -5.64
N GLU A 97 -15.73 0.40 -6.30
CA GLU A 97 -15.58 0.71 -7.74
C GLU A 97 -14.67 1.92 -7.98
N SER A 98 -14.25 2.61 -6.90
CA SER A 98 -13.38 3.78 -7.01
C SER A 98 -12.02 3.44 -7.60
N ASP A 99 -11.58 4.25 -8.57
CA ASP A 99 -10.21 4.24 -9.09
C ASP A 99 -9.25 4.86 -8.07
N VAL A 100 -7.98 4.55 -8.16
CA VAL A 100 -6.95 5.13 -7.29
C VAL A 100 -6.26 6.27 -8.02
N ASP A 101 -6.46 7.50 -7.53
CA ASP A 101 -5.88 8.71 -8.10
C ASP A 101 -4.47 8.95 -7.53
N LEU A 102 -3.44 8.85 -8.38
CA LEU A 102 -2.04 9.01 -8.02
C LEU A 102 -1.41 10.22 -8.69
N LEU A 103 -0.79 11.07 -7.90
CA LEU A 103 0.10 12.13 -8.35
C LEU A 103 1.54 11.70 -8.10
N ILE A 104 2.35 11.64 -9.16
CA ILE A 104 3.76 11.26 -9.08
C ILE A 104 4.69 12.43 -9.37
N ASP A 105 5.86 12.41 -8.74
CA ASP A 105 6.96 13.33 -9.04
C ASP A 105 8.25 12.56 -9.28
N GLY A 106 9.07 13.06 -10.24
CA GLY A 106 10.31 12.41 -10.66
C GLY A 106 10.07 11.13 -11.45
N GLY A 107 11.11 10.30 -11.52
CA GLY A 107 11.05 8.98 -12.18
C GLY A 107 11.84 8.88 -13.48
N ASN A 108 12.12 7.62 -13.88
CA ASN A 108 12.92 7.29 -15.07
C ASN A 108 12.06 6.96 -16.31
N TYR A 109 10.73 7.12 -16.24
CA TYR A 109 9.86 6.89 -17.39
C TYR A 109 10.10 7.93 -18.50
N ARG A 110 10.03 7.51 -19.76
CA ARG A 110 10.28 8.38 -20.93
C ARG A 110 9.09 8.41 -21.86
N GLY A 111 8.60 9.62 -22.13
CA GLY A 111 7.49 9.84 -23.05
C GLY A 111 6.20 9.14 -22.62
N LEU A 112 5.22 9.12 -23.55
CA LEU A 112 3.90 8.57 -23.27
C LEU A 112 3.92 7.06 -22.98
N PHE A 113 4.72 6.29 -23.74
CA PHE A 113 4.79 4.84 -23.54
C PHE A 113 5.34 4.46 -22.16
N GLY A 114 6.42 5.12 -21.71
CA GLY A 114 6.97 4.87 -20.38
C GLY A 114 6.00 5.28 -19.27
N PHE A 115 5.22 6.33 -19.48
CA PHE A 115 4.18 6.76 -18.53
C PHE A 115 3.02 5.75 -18.47
N MET A 116 2.58 5.21 -19.61
CA MET A 116 1.54 4.18 -19.68
C MET A 116 2.01 2.86 -19.02
N ASP A 117 3.26 2.45 -19.24
CA ASP A 117 3.85 1.27 -18.58
C ASP A 117 3.90 1.46 -17.06
N LEU A 118 4.28 2.64 -16.59
CA LEU A 118 4.27 2.98 -15.17
C LEU A 118 2.84 2.90 -14.57
N LYS A 119 1.84 3.41 -15.29
CA LYS A 119 0.43 3.29 -14.91
C LYS A 119 0.03 1.82 -14.76
N GLU A 120 0.35 0.98 -15.74
CA GLU A 120 0.05 -0.46 -15.71
C GLU A 120 0.75 -1.17 -14.53
N GLN A 121 1.97 -0.78 -14.19
CA GLN A 121 2.67 -1.31 -13.02
C GLN A 121 1.93 -0.98 -11.72
N PHE A 122 1.37 0.23 -11.57
CA PHE A 122 0.55 0.59 -10.42
C PHE A 122 -0.78 -0.17 -10.41
N GLU A 123 -1.46 -0.30 -11.54
CA GLU A 123 -2.71 -1.07 -11.65
C GLU A 123 -2.51 -2.54 -11.26
N LYS A 124 -1.41 -3.16 -11.71
CA LYS A 124 -1.04 -4.53 -11.31
C LYS A 124 -0.73 -4.64 -9.81
N ALA A 125 -0.05 -3.65 -9.25
CA ALA A 125 0.32 -3.66 -7.84
C ALA A 125 -0.88 -3.44 -6.91
N LEU A 126 -1.80 -2.55 -7.29
CA LEU A 126 -2.98 -2.18 -6.49
C LEU A 126 -4.19 -3.08 -6.75
N GLY A 127 -4.22 -3.81 -7.87
CA GLY A 127 -5.37 -4.60 -8.29
C GLY A 127 -6.61 -3.76 -8.62
N LYS A 128 -6.42 -2.47 -8.92
CA LYS A 128 -7.45 -1.48 -9.23
C LYS A 128 -7.03 -0.63 -10.42
N LYS A 129 -8.00 0.03 -11.06
CA LYS A 129 -7.70 1.08 -12.03
C LYS A 129 -6.99 2.23 -11.33
N VAL A 130 -6.10 2.88 -12.04
CA VAL A 130 -5.31 4.00 -11.53
C VAL A 130 -5.44 5.20 -12.45
N ASP A 131 -5.83 6.34 -11.92
CA ASP A 131 -5.66 7.62 -12.58
C ASP A 131 -4.31 8.22 -12.20
N LEU A 132 -3.36 8.20 -13.15
CA LEU A 132 -1.99 8.63 -12.93
C LEU A 132 -1.75 9.99 -13.54
N ILE A 133 -1.23 10.92 -12.74
CA ILE A 133 -0.85 12.27 -13.16
C ILE A 133 0.59 12.54 -12.74
N SER A 134 1.36 13.22 -13.57
CA SER A 134 2.67 13.74 -13.15
C SER A 134 2.54 15.16 -12.60
N ARG A 135 3.35 15.49 -11.59
CA ARG A 135 3.41 16.85 -11.06
C ARG A 135 3.78 17.88 -12.15
N ALA A 136 4.67 17.50 -13.05
CA ALA A 136 5.03 18.35 -14.19
C ALA A 136 3.81 18.68 -15.07
N SER A 137 3.01 17.67 -15.47
CA SER A 137 1.77 17.90 -16.24
C SER A 137 0.76 18.77 -15.49
N LEU A 138 0.64 18.57 -14.18
CA LEU A 138 -0.27 19.36 -13.34
C LEU A 138 0.17 20.83 -13.29
N GLU A 139 1.48 21.10 -13.25
CA GLU A 139 2.05 22.45 -13.22
C GLU A 139 1.99 23.17 -14.59
N GLU A 140 2.11 22.43 -15.69
CA GLU A 140 2.08 22.96 -17.04
C GLU A 140 0.69 23.38 -17.51
N ASN A 141 -0.37 22.79 -16.95
CA ASN A 141 -1.75 23.10 -17.36
C ASN A 141 -2.22 24.44 -16.78
N LYS A 142 -2.17 25.48 -17.62
CA LYS A 142 -2.54 26.87 -17.29
C LYS A 142 -3.98 27.23 -17.68
N SER A 143 -4.76 26.29 -18.20
CA SER A 143 -6.18 26.54 -18.48
C SER A 143 -6.96 26.83 -17.17
N GLU A 144 -8.07 27.51 -17.25
CA GLU A 144 -8.91 27.81 -16.08
C GLU A 144 -9.35 26.52 -15.36
N SER A 145 -9.79 25.52 -16.12
CA SER A 145 -10.11 24.19 -15.57
C SER A 145 -8.89 23.49 -14.96
N GLY A 146 -7.70 23.61 -15.58
CA GLY A 146 -6.45 23.07 -15.06
C GLY A 146 -6.02 23.72 -13.74
N LEU A 147 -6.18 25.03 -13.61
CA LEU A 147 -5.88 25.75 -12.38
C LEU A 147 -6.84 25.35 -11.24
N LEU A 148 -8.14 25.17 -11.54
CA LEU A 148 -9.10 24.69 -10.56
C LEU A 148 -8.78 23.25 -10.12
N PHE A 149 -8.48 22.38 -11.07
CA PHE A 149 -8.07 20.99 -10.80
C PHE A 149 -6.81 20.93 -9.93
N LYS A 150 -5.76 21.68 -10.28
CA LYS A 150 -4.54 21.81 -9.48
C LYS A 150 -4.82 22.26 -8.04
N ARG A 151 -5.68 23.24 -7.86
CA ARG A 151 -6.08 23.71 -6.52
C ARG A 151 -6.75 22.58 -5.70
N ASN A 152 -7.63 21.82 -6.32
CA ASN A 152 -8.30 20.69 -5.66
C ASN A 152 -7.30 19.61 -5.28
N VAL A 153 -6.44 19.18 -6.21
CA VAL A 153 -5.39 18.18 -5.95
C VAL A 153 -4.50 18.63 -4.78
N ASN A 154 -3.99 19.85 -4.80
CA ASN A 154 -3.11 20.36 -3.74
C ASN A 154 -3.79 20.46 -2.36
N ARG A 155 -5.12 20.63 -2.32
CA ARG A 155 -5.87 20.65 -1.07
C ARG A 155 -6.10 19.25 -0.49
N GLU A 156 -6.26 18.26 -1.36
CA GLU A 156 -6.62 16.88 -0.98
C GLU A 156 -5.43 15.94 -0.89
N GLU A 157 -4.27 16.38 -1.37
CA GLU A 157 -3.06 15.57 -1.50
C GLU A 157 -2.64 14.93 -0.18
N ARG A 158 -2.47 13.60 -0.20
CA ARG A 158 -1.91 12.80 0.90
C ARG A 158 -0.69 12.03 0.41
N VAL A 159 0.48 12.36 0.93
CA VAL A 159 1.74 11.68 0.57
C VAL A 159 1.71 10.24 1.04
N VAL A 160 1.94 9.30 0.12
CA VAL A 160 2.05 7.85 0.40
C VAL A 160 3.46 7.31 0.22
N TYR A 161 4.31 8.03 -0.52
CA TYR A 161 5.73 7.75 -0.67
C TYR A 161 6.51 9.04 -0.87
N ALA A 162 7.64 9.17 -0.20
CA ALA A 162 8.67 10.19 -0.46
C ALA A 162 10.06 9.58 -0.24
N LYS A 163 11.01 9.99 -1.10
CA LYS A 163 12.40 9.51 -1.08
C LYS A 163 13.22 10.27 -0.05
#